data_6dc8abe4769cc528959439afac09cc46
#
_entry.id   6dc8abe4769cc528959439afac09cc46
#
_cell.length_a   1.000
_cell.length_b   1.000
_cell.length_c   1.000
_cell.angle_alpha   90.00
_cell.angle_beta   90.00
_cell.angle_gamma   90.00
#
_symmetry.space_group_name_H-M   'P 1'
#
loop_
_entity.id
_entity.type
_entity.pdbx_description
1 polymer ?
#
loop_
_entity_poly.entity_id
_entity_poly.type
_entity_poly.pdbx_seq_one_letter_code
_entity_poly.pdbx_strand_id
1 'polypeptide(L)'
;MERVLRNAAQQYARAQQHVDDIDVLHANVVDAKKRVVRLARRAKALHRYLARVQPDVAQTDSAFKDAVSELCARDSRVLDDALFQVTVECAQLKAFTEADLEKMKKAVHELERVASSASATLLANTAQNATAFKDVQIGPVPSLADLHEGLQTVATMARNELRLVTNIVQSAAAADDDDDDDEAIAFVALQPCIDRGVLDAIFARAKPLRAYATKER
;
A
#
# COMPACT_ATOMS: atom_id res chain seq x y z
N MET A 1 -1.86 38.19 4.58
CA MET A 1 -2.86 37.24 5.09
C MET A 1 -3.43 36.37 3.99
N GLU A 2 -4.10 36.91 3.00
CA GLU A 2 -4.74 36.14 1.90
C GLU A 2 -3.78 35.19 1.16
N ARG A 3 -2.56 35.62 0.85
CA ARG A 3 -1.51 34.80 0.23
C ARG A 3 -1.16 33.57 1.09
N VAL A 4 -1.14 33.72 2.40
CA VAL A 4 -0.81 32.61 3.33
C VAL A 4 -1.96 31.60 3.35
N LEU A 5 -3.21 32.06 3.42
CA LEU A 5 -4.39 31.21 3.38
C LEU A 5 -4.52 30.46 2.05
N ARG A 6 -4.19 31.14 0.93
CA ARG A 6 -4.15 30.50 -0.39
C ARG A 6 -3.09 29.40 -0.47
N ASN A 7 -1.89 29.68 0.05
CA ASN A 7 -0.84 28.67 0.12
C ASN A 7 -1.26 27.46 0.97
N ALA A 8 -1.85 27.69 2.15
CA ALA A 8 -2.39 26.63 2.98
C ALA A 8 -3.49 25.82 2.25
N ALA A 9 -4.40 26.49 1.54
CA ALA A 9 -5.42 25.83 0.75
C ALA A 9 -4.83 24.90 -0.33
N GLN A 10 -3.79 25.36 -1.02
CA GLN A 10 -3.08 24.55 -2.03
C GLN A 10 -2.35 23.35 -1.40
N GLN A 11 -1.71 23.54 -0.24
CA GLN A 11 -1.05 22.47 0.50
C GLN A 11 -2.06 21.38 0.92
N TYR A 12 -3.21 21.76 1.45
CA TYR A 12 -4.26 20.82 1.82
C TYR A 12 -4.86 20.09 0.61
N ALA A 13 -5.07 20.75 -0.52
CA ALA A 13 -5.53 20.11 -1.74
C ALA A 13 -4.54 19.07 -2.26
N ARG A 14 -3.22 19.38 -2.23
CA ARG A 14 -2.17 18.42 -2.59
C ARG A 14 -2.09 17.25 -1.61
N ALA A 15 -2.19 17.55 -0.31
CA ALA A 15 -2.18 16.49 0.71
C ALA A 15 -3.37 15.53 0.53
N GLN A 16 -4.57 16.04 0.25
CA GLN A 16 -5.73 15.21 -0.05
C GLN A 16 -5.49 14.31 -1.26
N GLN A 17 -4.95 14.87 -2.34
CA GLN A 17 -4.63 14.08 -3.55
C GLN A 17 -3.64 12.94 -3.24
N HIS A 18 -2.58 13.22 -2.48
CA HIS A 18 -1.60 12.19 -2.12
C HIS A 18 -2.20 11.12 -1.19
N VAL A 19 -3.12 11.48 -0.30
CA VAL A 19 -3.85 10.50 0.52
C VAL A 19 -4.71 9.60 -0.36
N ASP A 20 -5.46 10.18 -1.30
CA ASP A 20 -6.29 9.41 -2.23
C ASP A 20 -5.42 8.45 -3.09
N ASP A 21 -4.26 8.92 -3.57
CA ASP A 21 -3.29 8.09 -4.30
C ASP A 21 -2.74 6.94 -3.44
N ILE A 22 -2.42 7.21 -2.17
CA ILE A 22 -1.94 6.21 -1.21
C ILE A 22 -3.01 5.14 -0.97
N ASP A 23 -4.28 5.52 -0.83
CA ASP A 23 -5.39 4.59 -0.62
C ASP A 23 -5.56 3.62 -1.78
N VAL A 24 -5.51 4.14 -3.01
CA VAL A 24 -5.59 3.31 -4.23
C VAL A 24 -4.40 2.35 -4.31
N LEU A 25 -3.18 2.85 -4.09
CA LEU A 25 -1.97 2.04 -4.15
C LEU A 25 -1.93 0.98 -3.06
N HIS A 26 -2.37 1.34 -1.84
CA HIS A 26 -2.51 0.40 -0.73
C HIS A 26 -3.45 -0.76 -1.08
N ALA A 27 -4.64 -0.46 -1.61
CA ALA A 27 -5.60 -1.49 -2.02
C ALA A 27 -5.00 -2.41 -3.10
N ASN A 28 -4.30 -1.86 -4.09
CA ASN A 28 -3.64 -2.64 -5.14
C ASN A 28 -2.56 -3.58 -4.58
N VAL A 29 -1.70 -3.08 -3.68
CA VAL A 29 -0.65 -3.87 -3.04
C VAL A 29 -1.23 -5.02 -2.21
N VAL A 30 -2.27 -4.75 -1.41
CA VAL A 30 -2.96 -5.77 -0.61
C VAL A 30 -3.59 -6.84 -1.49
N ASP A 31 -4.30 -6.45 -2.56
CA ASP A 31 -4.95 -7.40 -3.46
C ASP A 31 -3.94 -8.25 -4.23
N ALA A 32 -2.87 -7.64 -4.73
CA ALA A 32 -1.80 -8.36 -5.40
C ALA A 32 -1.12 -9.36 -4.44
N LYS A 33 -0.89 -8.97 -3.18
CA LYS A 33 -0.32 -9.87 -2.16
C LYS A 33 -1.23 -11.07 -1.87
N LYS A 34 -2.55 -10.86 -1.69
CA LYS A 34 -3.53 -11.94 -1.54
C LYS A 34 -3.45 -12.94 -2.70
N ARG A 35 -3.31 -12.45 -3.94
CA ARG A 35 -3.16 -13.31 -5.12
C ARG A 35 -1.86 -14.08 -5.11
N VAL A 36 -0.74 -13.45 -4.74
CA VAL A 36 0.57 -14.12 -4.61
C VAL A 36 0.50 -15.27 -3.61
N VAL A 37 -0.10 -15.06 -2.43
CA VAL A 37 -0.27 -16.13 -1.42
C VAL A 37 -1.10 -17.30 -1.95
N ARG A 38 -2.23 -17.02 -2.63
CA ARG A 38 -3.06 -18.07 -3.25
C ARG A 38 -2.29 -18.87 -4.31
N LEU A 39 -1.50 -18.18 -5.14
CA LEU A 39 -0.68 -18.84 -6.17
C LEU A 39 0.44 -19.68 -5.55
N ALA A 40 1.08 -19.21 -4.47
CA ALA A 40 2.08 -19.98 -3.75
C ALA A 40 1.49 -21.27 -3.16
N ARG A 41 0.30 -21.22 -2.55
CA ARG A 41 -0.43 -22.41 -2.08
C ARG A 41 -0.76 -23.37 -3.23
N ARG A 42 -1.19 -22.84 -4.37
CA ARG A 42 -1.45 -23.66 -5.58
C ARG A 42 -0.18 -24.33 -6.08
N ALA A 43 0.95 -23.61 -6.14
CA ALA A 43 2.23 -24.19 -6.51
C ALA A 43 2.64 -25.31 -5.56
N LYS A 44 2.52 -25.08 -4.23
CA LYS A 44 2.81 -26.11 -3.20
C LYS A 44 1.95 -27.37 -3.37
N ALA A 45 0.65 -27.19 -3.69
CA ALA A 45 -0.25 -28.30 -3.99
C ALA A 45 0.18 -29.07 -5.26
N LEU A 46 0.51 -28.35 -6.35
CA LEU A 46 0.99 -28.97 -7.60
C LEU A 46 2.29 -29.75 -7.37
N HIS A 47 3.26 -29.22 -6.63
CA HIS A 47 4.47 -29.95 -6.26
C HIS A 47 4.18 -31.24 -5.48
N ARG A 48 3.22 -31.21 -4.52
CA ARG A 48 2.80 -32.41 -3.80
C ARG A 48 2.16 -33.46 -4.73
N TYR A 49 1.39 -33.03 -5.74
CA TYR A 49 0.84 -33.93 -6.74
C TYR A 49 1.92 -34.52 -7.62
N LEU A 50 2.86 -33.72 -8.12
CA LEU A 50 4.00 -34.20 -8.90
C LEU A 50 4.81 -35.27 -8.16
N ALA A 51 5.08 -35.06 -6.88
CA ALA A 51 5.78 -36.04 -6.05
C ALA A 51 5.02 -37.37 -5.87
N ARG A 52 3.69 -37.36 -6.00
CA ARG A 52 2.84 -38.58 -5.89
C ARG A 52 2.67 -39.30 -7.23
N VAL A 53 2.75 -38.56 -8.35
CA VAL A 53 2.60 -39.11 -9.72
C VAL A 53 3.86 -39.82 -10.19
N GLN A 54 5.01 -39.66 -9.53
CA GLN A 54 6.19 -40.48 -9.77
C GLN A 54 6.03 -41.82 -9.05
N PRO A 55 5.48 -42.88 -9.70
CA PRO A 55 5.29 -44.18 -9.04
C PRO A 55 6.62 -44.88 -8.85
N ASP A 56 6.71 -45.58 -7.74
CA ASP A 56 7.72 -46.60 -7.50
C ASP A 56 7.43 -47.81 -8.46
N VAL A 57 7.84 -47.67 -9.75
CA VAL A 57 7.51 -48.58 -10.85
C VAL A 57 8.24 -49.96 -10.70
N ALA A 58 8.85 -50.21 -9.54
CA ALA A 58 9.72 -51.38 -9.34
C ALA A 58 8.98 -52.73 -9.29
N GLN A 59 7.64 -52.77 -9.21
CA GLN A 59 6.92 -54.02 -8.90
C GLN A 59 5.80 -54.43 -9.89
N THR A 60 5.70 -53.87 -11.10
CA THR A 60 4.58 -54.23 -12.04
C THR A 60 5.05 -54.91 -13.31
N ASP A 61 4.17 -55.73 -13.96
CA ASP A 61 4.39 -56.45 -15.21
C ASP A 61 4.76 -55.48 -16.39
N SER A 62 5.62 -55.95 -17.35
CA SER A 62 6.26 -55.08 -18.33
C SER A 62 5.28 -54.36 -19.25
N ALA A 63 4.20 -54.98 -19.73
CA ALA A 63 3.21 -54.35 -20.62
C ALA A 63 2.34 -53.31 -19.92
N PHE A 64 2.10 -53.49 -18.64
CA PHE A 64 1.35 -52.51 -17.81
C PHE A 64 2.28 -51.35 -17.40
N LYS A 65 3.59 -51.62 -17.25
CA LYS A 65 4.61 -50.59 -16.98
C LYS A 65 4.66 -49.54 -18.07
N ASP A 66 4.61 -49.93 -19.35
CA ASP A 66 4.71 -48.97 -20.46
C ASP A 66 3.48 -48.04 -20.52
N ALA A 67 2.27 -48.59 -20.36
CA ALA A 67 1.04 -47.83 -20.36
C ALA A 67 0.94 -46.90 -19.14
N VAL A 68 1.33 -47.34 -17.95
CA VAL A 68 1.36 -46.53 -16.72
C VAL A 68 2.44 -45.46 -16.84
N SER A 69 3.61 -45.79 -17.36
CA SER A 69 4.70 -44.84 -17.59
C SER A 69 4.31 -43.74 -18.56
N GLU A 70 3.58 -44.05 -19.63
CA GLU A 70 3.09 -43.06 -20.60
C GLU A 70 2.02 -42.13 -20.00
N LEU A 71 1.08 -42.68 -19.23
CA LEU A 71 0.08 -41.91 -18.49
C LEU A 71 0.75 -40.97 -17.47
N CYS A 72 1.66 -41.48 -16.65
CA CYS A 72 2.41 -40.68 -15.69
C CYS A 72 3.25 -39.57 -16.34
N ALA A 73 3.87 -39.88 -17.50
CA ALA A 73 4.64 -38.90 -18.27
C ALA A 73 3.74 -37.79 -18.85
N ARG A 74 2.51 -38.14 -19.26
CA ARG A 74 1.51 -37.16 -19.73
C ARG A 74 1.01 -36.28 -18.61
N ASP A 75 0.65 -36.85 -17.47
CA ASP A 75 0.17 -36.13 -16.33
C ASP A 75 1.26 -35.23 -15.72
N SER A 76 2.50 -35.72 -15.71
CA SER A 76 3.65 -34.88 -15.27
C SER A 76 3.82 -33.64 -16.13
N ARG A 77 3.74 -33.78 -17.49
CA ARG A 77 3.86 -32.59 -18.36
C ARG A 77 2.76 -31.55 -18.12
N VAL A 78 1.52 -31.99 -17.95
CA VAL A 78 0.39 -31.08 -17.64
C VAL A 78 0.61 -30.37 -16.32
N LEU A 79 1.12 -31.09 -15.31
CA LEU A 79 1.42 -30.49 -14.01
C LEU A 79 2.62 -29.53 -14.08
N ASP A 80 3.67 -29.87 -14.85
CA ASP A 80 4.83 -29.02 -15.08
C ASP A 80 4.43 -27.71 -15.79
N ASP A 81 3.58 -27.80 -16.83
CA ASP A 81 3.04 -26.63 -17.52
C ASP A 81 2.21 -25.75 -16.58
N ALA A 82 1.35 -26.36 -15.77
CA ALA A 82 0.53 -25.64 -14.78
C ALA A 82 1.40 -24.95 -13.71
N LEU A 83 2.45 -25.64 -13.24
CA LEU A 83 3.41 -25.09 -12.29
C LEU A 83 4.19 -23.92 -12.90
N PHE A 84 4.63 -24.06 -14.14
CA PHE A 84 5.31 -22.99 -14.87
C PHE A 84 4.42 -21.75 -14.98
N GLN A 85 3.14 -21.91 -15.39
CA GLN A 85 2.20 -20.80 -15.47
C GLN A 85 1.99 -20.10 -14.12
N VAL A 86 1.78 -20.86 -13.05
CA VAL A 86 1.63 -20.31 -11.69
C VAL A 86 2.88 -19.55 -11.25
N THR A 87 4.06 -20.07 -11.58
CA THR A 87 5.35 -19.43 -11.24
C THR A 87 5.52 -18.11 -11.98
N VAL A 88 5.20 -18.07 -13.27
CA VAL A 88 5.25 -16.85 -14.09
C VAL A 88 4.26 -15.80 -13.59
N GLU A 89 3.01 -16.19 -13.31
CA GLU A 89 2.00 -15.27 -12.77
C GLU A 89 2.42 -14.72 -11.39
N CYS A 90 2.97 -15.56 -10.53
CA CYS A 90 3.48 -15.15 -9.24
C CYS A 90 4.63 -14.12 -9.36
N ALA A 91 5.56 -14.34 -10.29
CA ALA A 91 6.67 -13.42 -10.55
C ALA A 91 6.16 -12.06 -11.08
N GLN A 92 5.20 -12.07 -12.00
CA GLN A 92 4.58 -10.86 -12.53
C GLN A 92 3.85 -10.06 -11.43
N LEU A 93 3.09 -10.74 -10.58
CA LEU A 93 2.38 -10.09 -9.46
C LEU A 93 3.35 -9.51 -8.42
N LYS A 94 4.46 -10.19 -8.13
CA LYS A 94 5.51 -9.66 -7.24
C LYS A 94 6.11 -8.38 -7.82
N ALA A 95 6.48 -8.37 -9.09
CA ALA A 95 7.01 -7.19 -9.76
C ALA A 95 6.01 -6.03 -9.77
N PHE A 96 4.72 -6.31 -9.99
CA PHE A 96 3.66 -5.32 -9.91
C PHE A 96 3.50 -4.74 -8.49
N THR A 97 3.52 -5.61 -7.47
CA THR A 97 3.46 -5.21 -6.06
C THR A 97 4.62 -4.29 -5.68
N GLU A 98 5.84 -4.63 -6.11
CA GLU A 98 7.03 -3.80 -5.88
C GLU A 98 6.92 -2.43 -6.57
N ALA A 99 6.42 -2.39 -7.80
CA ALA A 99 6.22 -1.14 -8.54
C ALA A 99 5.19 -0.23 -7.87
N ASP A 100 4.08 -0.77 -7.38
CA ASP A 100 3.05 0.01 -6.68
C ASP A 100 3.51 0.43 -5.28
N LEU A 101 4.30 -0.39 -4.59
CA LEU A 101 4.94 -0.01 -3.34
C LEU A 101 5.92 1.17 -3.53
N GLU A 102 6.68 1.19 -4.63
CA GLU A 102 7.57 2.33 -4.95
C GLU A 102 6.77 3.60 -5.29
N LYS A 103 5.62 3.48 -5.95
CA LYS A 103 4.71 4.64 -6.16
C LYS A 103 4.15 5.15 -4.83
N MET A 104 3.75 4.24 -3.94
CA MET A 104 3.26 4.58 -2.60
C MET A 104 4.34 5.30 -1.77
N LYS A 105 5.60 4.84 -1.82
CA LYS A 105 6.74 5.53 -1.18
C LYS A 105 6.90 6.96 -1.70
N LYS A 106 6.79 7.16 -3.01
CA LYS A 106 6.86 8.50 -3.62
C LYS A 106 5.71 9.38 -3.16
N ALA A 107 4.48 8.88 -3.13
CA ALA A 107 3.31 9.63 -2.66
C ALA A 107 3.44 10.05 -1.19
N VAL A 108 3.91 9.14 -0.32
CA VAL A 108 4.18 9.45 1.09
C VAL A 108 5.29 10.49 1.22
N HIS A 109 6.36 10.39 0.44
CA HIS A 109 7.44 11.38 0.46
C HIS A 109 6.98 12.76 0.02
N GLU A 110 6.15 12.87 -1.03
CA GLU A 110 5.56 14.14 -1.45
C GLU A 110 4.62 14.72 -0.37
N LEU A 111 3.85 13.87 0.30
CA LEU A 111 3.02 14.29 1.44
C LEU A 111 3.88 14.86 2.58
N GLU A 112 5.00 14.24 2.91
CA GLU A 112 5.98 14.75 3.88
C GLU A 112 6.57 16.10 3.46
N ARG A 113 6.85 16.27 2.16
CA ARG A 113 7.31 17.57 1.61
C ARG A 113 6.26 18.66 1.75
N VAL A 114 4.99 18.33 1.51
CA VAL A 114 3.87 19.26 1.72
C VAL A 114 3.80 19.67 3.19
N ALA A 115 3.86 18.72 4.12
CA ALA A 115 3.85 19.00 5.55
C ALA A 115 5.06 19.83 5.99
N SER A 116 6.26 19.54 5.48
CA SER A 116 7.48 20.30 5.78
C SER A 116 7.43 21.72 5.20
N SER A 117 6.87 21.90 3.99
CA SER A 117 6.65 23.22 3.39
C SER A 117 5.66 24.06 4.21
N ALA A 118 4.63 23.43 4.79
CA ALA A 118 3.70 24.10 5.70
C ALA A 118 4.41 24.61 6.97
N SER A 119 5.33 23.78 7.54
CA SER A 119 6.17 24.17 8.67
C SER A 119 7.04 25.39 8.36
N ALA A 120 7.72 25.36 7.22
CA ALA A 120 8.57 26.48 6.79
C ALA A 120 7.76 27.76 6.61
N THR A 121 6.56 27.66 6.04
CA THR A 121 5.64 28.79 5.87
C THR A 121 5.19 29.36 7.23
N LEU A 122 4.87 28.49 8.18
CA LEU A 122 4.50 28.90 9.54
C LEU A 122 5.66 29.62 10.24
N LEU A 123 6.87 29.06 10.20
CA LEU A 123 8.06 29.64 10.82
C LEU A 123 8.43 31.00 10.19
N ALA A 124 8.37 31.14 8.88
CA ALA A 124 8.67 32.39 8.20
C ALA A 124 7.67 33.51 8.60
N ASN A 125 6.38 33.16 8.73
CA ASN A 125 5.35 34.13 9.15
C ASN A 125 5.44 34.48 10.63
N THR A 126 5.87 33.56 11.52
CA THR A 126 6.09 33.84 12.93
C THR A 126 7.32 34.69 13.16
N ALA A 127 8.38 34.54 12.37
CA ALA A 127 9.59 35.35 12.47
C ALA A 127 9.35 36.83 12.06
N GLN A 128 8.46 37.07 11.10
CA GLN A 128 8.17 38.42 10.60
C GLN A 128 7.13 39.20 11.41
N ASN A 129 6.20 38.51 12.09
CA ASN A 129 5.10 39.11 12.85
C ASN A 129 4.93 38.36 14.16
N ALA A 130 5.88 38.53 15.07
CA ALA A 130 5.91 37.88 16.39
C ALA A 130 4.52 37.78 17.05
N THR A 131 4.09 36.57 17.35
CA THR A 131 2.96 36.12 18.19
C THR A 131 1.54 36.28 17.67
N ALA A 132 1.22 37.26 16.81
CA ALA A 132 -0.19 37.57 16.47
C ALA A 132 -0.86 36.60 15.48
N PHE A 133 -0.08 35.86 14.64
CA PHE A 133 -0.65 35.06 13.53
C PHE A 133 -0.74 33.56 13.79
N LYS A 134 0.05 33.04 14.73
CA LYS A 134 0.17 31.61 14.95
C LYS A 134 -1.13 31.00 15.44
N ASP A 135 -1.77 31.70 16.40
CA ASP A 135 -2.93 31.21 17.13
C ASP A 135 -4.24 31.97 16.77
N VAL A 136 -4.16 32.89 15.77
CA VAL A 136 -5.34 33.68 15.37
C VAL A 136 -6.22 32.83 14.43
N GLN A 137 -7.40 32.54 14.91
CA GLN A 137 -8.47 31.97 14.10
C GLN A 137 -9.15 33.08 13.29
N ILE A 138 -9.24 32.90 11.96
CA ILE A 138 -9.86 33.88 11.06
C ILE A 138 -11.24 33.38 10.66
N GLY A 139 -12.27 33.77 11.41
CA GLY A 139 -13.62 33.30 11.17
C GLY A 139 -13.73 31.78 11.30
N PRO A 140 -14.25 31.07 10.29
CA PRO A 140 -14.39 29.62 10.32
C PRO A 140 -13.07 28.87 9.98
N VAL A 141 -11.98 29.59 9.67
CA VAL A 141 -10.69 28.98 9.28
C VAL A 141 -9.89 28.68 10.55
N PRO A 142 -9.35 27.44 10.69
CA PRO A 142 -8.46 27.08 11.80
C PRO A 142 -7.20 27.95 11.82
N SER A 143 -6.53 27.99 12.97
CA SER A 143 -5.25 28.67 13.08
C SER A 143 -4.20 28.02 12.15
N LEU A 144 -3.16 28.77 11.78
CA LEU A 144 -2.06 28.20 10.96
C LEU A 144 -1.34 27.08 11.70
N ALA A 145 -1.30 27.12 13.03
CA ALA A 145 -0.73 26.06 13.85
C ALA A 145 -1.55 24.78 13.74
N ASP A 146 -2.88 24.85 13.87
CA ASP A 146 -3.78 23.71 13.74
C ASP A 146 -3.69 23.08 12.34
N LEU A 147 -3.62 23.92 11.30
CA LEU A 147 -3.47 23.47 9.92
C LEU A 147 -2.16 22.74 9.71
N HIS A 148 -1.07 23.25 10.28
CA HIS A 148 0.23 22.62 10.20
C HIS A 148 0.24 21.28 10.94
N GLU A 149 -0.26 21.25 12.19
CA GLU A 149 -0.34 20.02 12.99
C GLU A 149 -1.18 18.94 12.28
N GLY A 150 -2.29 19.35 11.66
CA GLY A 150 -3.10 18.44 10.83
C GLY A 150 -2.31 17.79 9.72
N LEU A 151 -1.53 18.56 8.93
CA LEU A 151 -0.70 18.01 7.86
C LEU A 151 0.42 17.09 8.38
N GLN A 152 1.03 17.40 9.51
CA GLN A 152 2.04 16.54 10.14
C GLN A 152 1.44 15.22 10.63
N THR A 153 0.23 15.27 11.18
CA THR A 153 -0.50 14.07 11.62
C THR A 153 -0.81 13.17 10.43
N VAL A 154 -1.33 13.72 9.33
CA VAL A 154 -1.62 12.97 8.09
C VAL A 154 -0.35 12.32 7.53
N ALA A 155 0.75 13.06 7.44
CA ALA A 155 2.03 12.55 6.94
C ALA A 155 2.58 11.43 7.85
N THR A 156 2.42 11.54 9.16
CA THR A 156 2.87 10.54 10.13
C THR A 156 2.05 9.25 10.01
N MET A 157 0.73 9.34 9.88
CA MET A 157 -0.14 8.18 9.65
C MET A 157 0.25 7.46 8.36
N ALA A 158 0.39 8.19 7.25
CA ALA A 158 0.76 7.63 5.96
C ALA A 158 2.15 6.94 5.98
N ARG A 159 3.13 7.52 6.68
CA ARG A 159 4.46 6.93 6.88
C ARG A 159 4.40 5.62 7.66
N ASN A 160 3.63 5.59 8.73
CA ASN A 160 3.50 4.40 9.57
C ASN A 160 2.81 3.27 8.79
N GLU A 161 1.76 3.60 8.03
CA GLU A 161 1.08 2.64 7.17
C GLU A 161 2.02 2.09 6.09
N LEU A 162 2.80 2.94 5.41
CA LEU A 162 3.79 2.50 4.43
C LEU A 162 4.82 1.54 5.04
N ARG A 163 5.30 1.80 6.27
CA ARG A 163 6.24 0.90 6.96
C ARG A 163 5.61 -0.46 7.22
N LEU A 164 4.38 -0.48 7.69
CA LEU A 164 3.64 -1.71 7.96
C LEU A 164 3.45 -2.53 6.68
N VAL A 165 2.93 -1.91 5.62
CA VAL A 165 2.74 -2.56 4.31
C VAL A 165 4.07 -3.10 3.77
N THR A 166 5.14 -2.30 3.85
CA THR A 166 6.47 -2.71 3.37
C THR A 166 6.96 -3.95 4.12
N ASN A 167 6.85 -3.98 5.44
CA ASN A 167 7.27 -5.11 6.26
C ASN A 167 6.51 -6.39 5.88
N ILE A 168 5.19 -6.31 5.72
CA ILE A 168 4.36 -7.47 5.39
C ILE A 168 4.60 -7.94 3.95
N VAL A 169 4.81 -7.04 3.01
CA VAL A 169 5.18 -7.44 1.64
C VAL A 169 6.52 -8.16 1.62
N GLN A 170 7.49 -7.74 2.44
CA GLN A 170 8.84 -8.32 2.50
C GLN A 170 8.93 -9.59 3.35
N SER A 171 8.18 -9.69 4.46
CA SER A 171 8.28 -10.82 5.39
C SER A 171 7.67 -12.12 4.85
N ALA A 172 6.67 -12.05 4.02
CA ALA A 172 5.97 -13.24 3.51
C ALA A 172 6.76 -14.07 2.47
N ALA A 173 8.05 -13.80 2.29
CA ALA A 173 8.94 -14.66 1.49
C ALA A 173 9.58 -15.79 2.31
N ALA A 174 9.44 -15.80 3.63
CA ALA A 174 10.21 -16.65 4.54
C ALA A 174 9.37 -17.62 5.41
N ALA A 175 8.05 -17.50 5.43
CA ALA A 175 7.21 -18.28 6.33
C ALA A 175 6.64 -19.55 5.66
N ASP A 176 6.92 -20.70 6.25
CA ASP A 176 6.33 -22.01 5.87
C ASP A 176 4.89 -22.18 6.42
N ASP A 177 4.40 -21.22 7.21
CA ASP A 177 3.09 -21.28 7.87
C ASP A 177 2.04 -20.48 7.08
N ASP A 178 1.14 -21.21 6.41
CA ASP A 178 0.17 -20.66 5.46
C ASP A 178 -0.94 -19.82 6.12
N ASP A 179 -1.17 -19.94 7.43
CA ASP A 179 -2.28 -19.26 8.14
C ASP A 179 -1.88 -17.87 8.65
N ASP A 180 -0.65 -17.68 9.09
CA ASP A 180 -0.16 -16.39 9.59
C ASP A 180 -0.14 -15.30 8.51
N ASP A 181 0.11 -15.67 7.23
CA ASP A 181 0.09 -14.74 6.11
C ASP A 181 -1.28 -14.13 5.84
N ASP A 182 -2.36 -14.92 5.96
CA ASP A 182 -3.73 -14.44 5.73
C ASP A 182 -4.17 -13.46 6.80
N GLU A 183 -3.83 -13.70 8.08
CA GLU A 183 -4.12 -12.77 9.19
C GLU A 183 -3.35 -11.47 9.04
N ALA A 184 -2.07 -11.54 8.71
CA ALA A 184 -1.25 -10.35 8.49
C ALA A 184 -1.77 -9.49 7.33
N ILE A 185 -2.16 -10.11 6.21
CA ILE A 185 -2.74 -9.41 5.06
C ILE A 185 -4.11 -8.84 5.40
N ALA A 186 -4.95 -9.58 6.14
CA ALA A 186 -6.25 -9.09 6.60
C ALA A 186 -6.11 -7.88 7.53
N PHE A 187 -5.12 -7.90 8.43
CA PHE A 187 -4.81 -6.78 9.32
C PHE A 187 -4.39 -5.54 8.54
N VAL A 188 -3.46 -5.67 7.59
CA VAL A 188 -3.04 -4.53 6.75
C VAL A 188 -4.18 -3.99 5.90
N ALA A 189 -5.07 -4.86 5.41
CA ALA A 189 -6.22 -4.41 4.61
C ALA A 189 -7.14 -3.42 5.35
N LEU A 190 -7.10 -3.41 6.70
CA LEU A 190 -7.84 -2.46 7.54
C LEU A 190 -7.17 -1.09 7.65
N GLN A 191 -5.96 -0.90 7.12
CA GLN A 191 -5.16 0.33 7.27
C GLN A 191 -5.03 0.77 8.74
N PRO A 192 -4.48 -0.05 9.63
CA PRO A 192 -4.54 0.18 11.07
C PRO A 192 -3.80 1.44 11.54
N CYS A 193 -2.87 1.98 10.74
CA CYS A 193 -2.16 3.20 11.05
C CYS A 193 -2.90 4.47 10.55
N ILE A 194 -4.01 4.31 9.80
CA ILE A 194 -4.83 5.41 9.27
C ILE A 194 -6.13 5.52 10.07
N ASP A 195 -6.18 6.46 10.99
CA ASP A 195 -7.44 6.82 11.65
C ASP A 195 -8.30 7.67 10.71
N ARG A 196 -9.31 7.04 10.09
CA ARG A 196 -10.22 7.70 9.15
C ARG A 196 -10.99 8.84 9.78
N GLY A 197 -11.40 8.70 11.06
CA GLY A 197 -12.11 9.75 11.77
C GLY A 197 -11.25 10.99 11.98
N VAL A 198 -9.98 10.79 12.34
CA VAL A 198 -9.00 11.88 12.48
C VAL A 198 -8.71 12.52 11.13
N LEU A 199 -8.50 11.71 10.08
CA LEU A 199 -8.23 12.17 8.72
C LEU A 199 -9.38 13.05 8.21
N ASP A 200 -10.61 12.56 8.30
CA ASP A 200 -11.82 13.28 7.87
C ASP A 200 -12.01 14.57 8.66
N ALA A 201 -11.75 14.58 9.96
CA ALA A 201 -11.82 15.77 10.79
C ALA A 201 -10.79 16.83 10.37
N ILE A 202 -9.55 16.42 10.06
CA ILE A 202 -8.49 17.32 9.59
C ILE A 202 -8.90 17.97 8.26
N PHE A 203 -9.33 17.18 7.26
CA PHE A 203 -9.74 17.72 5.98
C PHE A 203 -11.06 18.51 6.04
N ALA A 204 -11.99 18.13 6.92
CA ALA A 204 -13.22 18.90 7.15
C ALA A 204 -12.93 20.29 7.72
N ARG A 205 -12.00 20.42 8.69
CA ARG A 205 -11.56 21.70 9.23
C ARG A 205 -10.92 22.59 8.18
N ALA A 206 -10.24 22.02 7.19
CA ALA A 206 -9.60 22.77 6.11
C ALA A 206 -10.57 23.18 4.98
N LYS A 207 -11.81 22.68 4.94
CA LYS A 207 -12.79 23.03 3.89
C LYS A 207 -12.99 24.54 3.68
N PRO A 208 -13.06 25.39 4.71
CA PRO A 208 -13.21 26.84 4.55
C PRO A 208 -12.06 27.47 3.76
N LEU A 209 -10.85 26.87 3.74
CA LEU A 209 -9.72 27.35 2.95
C LEU A 209 -9.98 27.34 1.44
N ARG A 210 -10.86 26.46 0.94
CA ARG A 210 -11.17 26.35 -0.49
C ARG A 210 -11.69 27.67 -1.08
N ALA A 211 -12.40 28.46 -0.29
CA ALA A 211 -12.87 29.79 -0.72
C ALA A 211 -11.72 30.76 -1.07
N TYR A 212 -10.53 30.52 -0.52
CA TYR A 212 -9.34 31.33 -0.81
C TYR A 212 -8.54 30.81 -2.01
N ALA A 213 -8.67 29.52 -2.36
CA ALA A 213 -8.02 28.94 -3.52
C ALA A 213 -8.64 29.37 -4.86
N THR A 214 -9.95 29.68 -4.86
CA THR A 214 -10.74 29.95 -6.09
C THR A 214 -10.87 31.42 -6.46
N LYS A 215 -10.33 32.37 -5.66
CA LYS A 215 -10.46 33.83 -5.85
C LYS A 215 -9.54 34.44 -6.92
N GLU A 216 -8.99 33.64 -7.84
CA GLU A 216 -8.31 34.17 -9.04
C GLU A 216 -9.05 33.70 -10.29
N ARG A 217 -10.04 34.50 -10.70
CA ARG A 217 -10.40 34.69 -12.11
C ARG A 217 -11.06 36.05 -12.31
#